data_eb9ad81ce9d4d356d06f09b22a71400c
#
_entry.id   eb9ad81ce9d4d356d06f09b22a71400c
#
_cell.length_a   1.000
_cell.length_b   1.000
_cell.length_c   1.000
_cell.angle_alpha   90.00
_cell.angle_beta   90.00
_cell.angle_gamma   90.00
#
_symmetry.space_group_name_H-M   'P 1'
#
loop_
_entity.id
_entity.type
_entity.pdbx_description
1 polymer ?
#
loop_
_entity_poly.entity_id
_entity_poly.type
_entity_poly.pdbx_seq_one_letter_code
_entity_poly.pdbx_strand_id
1 'polypeptide(L)'
;QRKDEKILIIGNGPSAKEFLETTKNQTLNPAVLCVNKFAFGPYFQTLKPKYYLMLDGDFFHFNEVIFQDPQQHPRVKIKPEFAEWQHQINETWKNLFMQNWGLTLFIPTAYKNSFMAKKARENGIKTVAFNYTVIKGLQWFRSLAYQLGLGMPQSQNVINAALFLAIKMKPKKVFV
;
A
#
# COMPACT_ATOMS: atom_id res chain seq x y z
N GLN A 1 3.66 15.79 15.24
CA GLN A 1 3.46 15.66 13.78
C GLN A 1 2.24 16.49 13.37
N ARG A 2 2.38 17.42 12.43
CA ARG A 2 1.23 18.11 11.84
C ARG A 2 0.32 17.04 11.18
N LYS A 3 -0.93 16.98 11.61
CA LYS A 3 -1.95 16.16 10.96
C LYS A 3 -2.16 16.68 9.54
N ASP A 4 -2.10 15.80 8.56
CA ASP A 4 -2.45 16.19 7.19
C ASP A 4 -3.92 16.60 7.15
N GLU A 5 -4.19 17.77 6.63
CA GLU A 5 -5.56 18.29 6.58
C GLU A 5 -6.42 17.57 5.52
N LYS A 6 -5.76 17.09 4.46
CA LYS A 6 -6.41 16.42 3.33
C LYS A 6 -5.60 15.21 2.89
N ILE A 7 -6.27 14.12 2.58
CA ILE A 7 -5.65 12.91 2.01
C ILE A 7 -6.34 12.59 0.69
N LEU A 8 -5.56 12.34 -0.36
CA LEU A 8 -6.02 11.84 -1.65
C LEU A 8 -5.58 10.38 -1.79
N ILE A 9 -6.53 9.47 -1.96
CA ILE A 9 -6.28 8.05 -2.21
C ILE A 9 -6.27 7.82 -3.72
N ILE A 10 -5.20 7.22 -4.23
CA ILE A 10 -5.05 6.92 -5.66
C ILE A 10 -4.85 5.40 -5.82
N GLY A 11 -5.75 4.79 -6.57
CA GLY A 11 -5.67 3.38 -6.97
C GLY A 11 -4.87 3.15 -8.26
N ASN A 12 -4.98 1.93 -8.80
CA ASN A 12 -4.32 1.51 -10.05
C ASN A 12 -5.30 1.41 -11.23
N GLY A 13 -6.51 1.97 -11.08
CA GLY A 13 -7.55 1.89 -12.10
C GLY A 13 -7.36 2.90 -13.24
N PRO A 14 -8.09 2.73 -14.36
CA PRO A 14 -8.03 3.64 -15.51
C PRO A 14 -8.34 5.10 -15.15
N SER A 15 -9.32 5.35 -14.28
CA SER A 15 -9.68 6.70 -13.81
C SER A 15 -8.54 7.40 -13.07
N ALA A 16 -7.72 6.65 -12.33
CA ALA A 16 -6.53 7.22 -11.68
C ALA A 16 -5.50 7.68 -12.72
N LYS A 17 -5.33 6.93 -13.81
CA LYS A 17 -4.44 7.31 -14.91
C LYS A 17 -4.92 8.61 -15.58
N GLU A 18 -6.19 8.69 -15.94
CA GLU A 18 -6.79 9.88 -16.54
C GLU A 18 -6.65 11.12 -15.63
N PHE A 19 -6.96 10.97 -14.34
CA PHE A 19 -6.77 12.03 -13.36
C PHE A 19 -5.31 12.51 -13.30
N LEU A 20 -4.34 11.60 -13.28
CA LEU A 20 -2.92 11.93 -13.20
C LEU A 20 -2.40 12.57 -14.48
N GLU A 21 -2.91 12.19 -15.65
CA GLU A 21 -2.59 12.83 -16.93
C GLU A 21 -3.09 14.27 -16.99
N THR A 22 -4.30 14.52 -16.51
CA THR A 22 -4.91 15.87 -16.49
C THR A 22 -4.28 16.78 -15.43
N THR A 23 -3.74 16.23 -14.34
CA THR A 23 -3.13 16.99 -13.23
C THR A 23 -1.60 16.99 -13.23
N LYS A 24 -0.97 16.46 -14.27
CA LYS A 24 0.48 16.24 -14.37
C LYS A 24 1.36 17.44 -14.01
N ASN A 25 0.88 18.65 -14.29
CA ASN A 25 1.60 19.90 -14.04
C ASN A 25 1.09 20.67 -12.81
N GLN A 26 0.22 20.05 -12.00
CA GLN A 26 -0.34 20.70 -10.82
C GLN A 26 0.31 20.16 -9.55
N THR A 27 0.65 21.04 -8.62
CA THR A 27 1.06 20.63 -7.27
C THR A 27 -0.16 20.15 -6.50
N LEU A 28 -0.21 18.86 -6.18
CA LEU A 28 -1.29 18.30 -5.37
C LEU A 28 -1.12 18.73 -3.91
N ASN A 29 -2.04 19.55 -3.40
CA ASN A 29 -2.04 20.01 -2.00
C ASN A 29 -2.36 18.93 -0.96
N PRO A 30 -3.22 17.91 -1.22
CA PRO A 30 -3.44 16.83 -0.26
C PRO A 30 -2.24 15.90 -0.17
N ALA A 31 -2.03 15.29 1.01
CA ALA A 31 -1.10 14.17 1.13
C ALA A 31 -1.63 12.97 0.34
N VAL A 32 -0.79 12.38 -0.49
CA VAL A 32 -1.20 11.27 -1.36
C VAL A 32 -0.97 9.93 -0.67
N LEU A 33 -1.97 9.04 -0.76
CA LEU A 33 -1.90 7.63 -0.37
C LEU A 33 -2.10 6.76 -1.62
N CYS A 34 -1.05 6.04 -2.01
CA CYS A 34 -1.07 5.08 -3.11
C CYS A 34 -1.17 3.64 -2.61
N VAL A 35 -1.59 2.71 -3.48
CA VAL A 35 -1.87 1.33 -3.09
C VAL A 35 -1.25 0.29 -3.99
N ASN A 36 -0.87 -0.85 -3.43
CA ASN A 36 -0.43 -2.07 -4.12
C ASN A 36 0.62 -1.78 -5.22
N LYS A 37 0.34 -2.08 -6.50
CA LYS A 37 1.28 -1.94 -7.62
C LYS A 37 1.48 -0.50 -8.12
N PHE A 38 0.98 0.52 -7.45
CA PHE A 38 1.09 1.90 -7.96
C PHE A 38 2.54 2.31 -8.25
N ALA A 39 3.51 1.86 -7.44
CA ALA A 39 4.92 2.16 -7.63
C ALA A 39 5.55 1.47 -8.86
N PHE A 40 4.88 0.49 -9.48
CA PHE A 40 5.26 -0.05 -10.78
C PHE A 40 4.98 0.94 -11.91
N GLY A 41 4.00 1.82 -11.74
CA GLY A 41 3.59 2.80 -12.76
C GLY A 41 4.50 4.02 -12.85
N PRO A 42 4.42 4.77 -13.96
CA PRO A 42 5.32 5.90 -14.26
C PRO A 42 5.12 7.12 -13.34
N TYR A 43 3.98 7.23 -12.66
CA TYR A 43 3.63 8.41 -11.88
C TYR A 43 4.20 8.41 -10.46
N PHE A 44 4.73 7.29 -9.97
CA PHE A 44 5.17 7.14 -8.58
C PHE A 44 6.26 8.14 -8.20
N GLN A 45 7.29 8.27 -9.04
CA GLN A 45 8.42 9.16 -8.80
C GLN A 45 8.03 10.65 -8.90
N THR A 46 7.07 10.99 -9.76
CA THR A 46 6.58 12.37 -9.93
C THR A 46 5.66 12.76 -8.78
N LEU A 47 4.77 11.85 -8.37
CA LEU A 47 3.75 12.10 -7.36
C LEU A 47 4.31 12.11 -5.93
N LYS A 48 5.39 11.37 -5.68
CA LYS A 48 6.07 11.26 -4.39
C LYS A 48 5.09 11.05 -3.22
N PRO A 49 4.31 9.95 -3.22
CA PRO A 49 3.26 9.75 -2.22
C PRO A 49 3.84 9.74 -0.80
N LYS A 50 3.16 10.40 0.13
CA LYS A 50 3.52 10.41 1.55
C LYS A 50 3.15 9.09 2.24
N TYR A 51 2.09 8.45 1.78
CA TYR A 51 1.55 7.20 2.31
C TYR A 51 1.45 6.14 1.23
N TYR A 52 1.71 4.92 1.61
CA TYR A 52 1.60 3.76 0.73
C TYR A 52 0.98 2.59 1.47
N LEU A 53 0.04 1.89 0.85
CA LEU A 53 -0.60 0.70 1.42
C LEU A 53 -0.33 -0.51 0.54
N MET A 54 0.27 -1.54 1.12
CA MET A 54 0.31 -2.88 0.53
C MET A 54 -0.60 -3.81 1.33
N LEU A 55 -1.56 -4.41 0.64
CA LEU A 55 -2.57 -5.28 1.27
C LEU A 55 -2.43 -6.73 0.84
N ASP A 56 -2.12 -6.98 -0.44
CA ASP A 56 -2.06 -8.31 -1.01
C ASP A 56 -0.86 -9.10 -0.47
N GLY A 57 -1.10 -10.35 -0.06
CA GLY A 57 -0.08 -11.26 0.46
C GLY A 57 1.06 -11.54 -0.51
N ASP A 58 0.78 -11.53 -1.82
CA ASP A 58 1.78 -11.79 -2.84
C ASP A 58 2.98 -10.80 -2.77
N PHE A 59 2.77 -9.57 -2.25
CA PHE A 59 3.87 -8.62 -2.02
C PHE A 59 4.87 -9.06 -0.95
N PHE A 60 4.51 -10.01 -0.10
CA PHE A 60 5.33 -10.39 1.06
C PHE A 60 5.94 -11.78 0.96
N HIS A 61 5.60 -12.55 -0.09
CA HIS A 61 6.11 -13.90 -0.33
C HIS A 61 7.46 -13.90 -1.05
N PHE A 62 8.37 -13.02 -0.62
CA PHE A 62 9.72 -12.91 -1.12
C PHE A 62 10.75 -13.30 -0.05
N ASN A 63 11.85 -13.89 -0.50
CA ASN A 63 13.12 -14.00 0.20
C ASN A 63 14.21 -13.39 -0.69
N GLU A 64 15.49 -13.47 -0.29
CA GLU A 64 16.57 -12.87 -1.07
C GLU A 64 16.66 -13.44 -2.49
N VAL A 65 16.57 -14.77 -2.63
CA VAL A 65 16.66 -15.46 -3.94
C VAL A 65 15.51 -15.02 -4.87
N ILE A 66 14.28 -15.06 -4.37
CA ILE A 66 13.11 -14.67 -5.17
C ILE A 66 13.14 -13.17 -5.50
N PHE A 67 13.69 -12.35 -4.61
CA PHE A 67 13.81 -10.91 -4.85
C PHE A 67 14.82 -10.59 -5.95
N GLN A 68 15.93 -11.34 -6.02
CA GLN A 68 16.91 -11.22 -7.09
C GLN A 68 16.40 -11.78 -8.42
N ASP A 69 15.74 -12.93 -8.37
CA ASP A 69 15.17 -13.59 -9.53
C ASP A 69 13.71 -14.04 -9.26
N PRO A 70 12.69 -13.26 -9.69
CA PRO A 70 11.28 -13.59 -9.49
C PRO A 70 10.83 -14.91 -10.12
N GLN A 71 11.56 -15.45 -11.09
CA GLN A 71 11.29 -16.76 -11.69
C GLN A 71 11.47 -17.90 -10.69
N GLN A 72 12.24 -17.68 -9.63
CA GLN A 72 12.42 -18.66 -8.55
C GLN A 72 11.21 -18.76 -7.61
N HIS A 73 10.22 -17.88 -7.76
CA HIS A 73 9.02 -17.94 -6.92
C HIS A 73 8.27 -19.26 -7.15
N PRO A 74 7.90 -20.01 -6.07
CA PRO A 74 7.27 -21.31 -6.20
C PRO A 74 6.00 -21.33 -7.06
N ARG A 75 5.21 -20.26 -6.97
CA ARG A 75 3.99 -20.10 -7.77
C ARG A 75 4.30 -19.96 -9.28
N VAL A 76 5.38 -19.29 -9.65
CA VAL A 76 5.80 -19.16 -11.05
C VAL A 76 6.30 -20.49 -11.59
N LYS A 77 7.01 -21.29 -10.78
CA LYS A 77 7.46 -22.64 -11.15
C LYS A 77 6.29 -23.60 -11.44
N ILE A 78 5.17 -23.45 -10.71
CA ILE A 78 3.97 -24.27 -10.90
C ILE A 78 3.09 -23.72 -12.02
N LYS A 79 2.98 -22.40 -12.13
CA LYS A 79 2.11 -21.68 -13.04
C LYS A 79 2.88 -20.51 -13.69
N PRO A 80 3.55 -20.76 -14.83
CA PRO A 80 4.39 -19.75 -15.49
C PRO A 80 3.66 -18.46 -15.86
N GLU A 81 2.33 -18.49 -16.04
CA GLU A 81 1.50 -17.30 -16.30
C GLU A 81 1.56 -16.25 -15.19
N PHE A 82 2.00 -16.63 -13.99
CA PHE A 82 2.22 -15.69 -12.90
C PHE A 82 3.57 -14.94 -12.95
N ALA A 83 4.43 -15.26 -13.90
CA ALA A 83 5.75 -14.63 -14.00
C ALA A 83 5.67 -13.11 -14.15
N GLU A 84 4.80 -12.62 -15.02
CA GLU A 84 4.60 -11.18 -15.23
C GLU A 84 4.07 -10.49 -13.96
N TRP A 85 3.13 -11.13 -13.25
CA TRP A 85 2.63 -10.63 -11.97
C TRP A 85 3.73 -10.52 -10.92
N GLN A 86 4.56 -11.54 -10.78
CA GLN A 86 5.67 -11.55 -9.82
C GLN A 86 6.74 -10.52 -10.21
N HIS A 87 7.01 -10.36 -11.49
CA HIS A 87 7.89 -9.31 -11.99
C HIS A 87 7.38 -7.91 -11.60
N GLN A 88 6.11 -7.60 -11.84
CA GLN A 88 5.51 -6.31 -11.47
C GLN A 88 5.58 -6.05 -9.96
N ILE A 89 5.35 -7.06 -9.13
CA ILE A 89 5.49 -6.93 -7.67
C ILE A 89 6.95 -6.62 -7.30
N ASN A 90 7.89 -7.32 -7.89
CA ASN A 90 9.31 -7.12 -7.63
C ASN A 90 9.75 -5.69 -8.00
N GLU A 91 9.38 -5.22 -9.20
CA GLU A 91 9.67 -3.85 -9.63
C GLU A 91 8.98 -2.80 -8.75
N THR A 92 7.77 -3.08 -8.26
CA THR A 92 7.10 -2.22 -7.26
C THR A 92 7.98 -2.04 -6.02
N TRP A 93 8.55 -3.13 -5.50
CA TRP A 93 9.44 -3.06 -4.34
C TRP A 93 10.74 -2.34 -4.63
N LYS A 94 11.37 -2.61 -5.79
CA LYS A 94 12.59 -1.90 -6.21
C LYS A 94 12.36 -0.39 -6.26
N ASN A 95 11.26 0.05 -6.89
CA ASN A 95 10.90 1.46 -6.98
C ASN A 95 10.64 2.08 -5.60
N LEU A 96 10.02 1.34 -4.68
CA LEU A 96 9.85 1.78 -3.30
C LEU A 96 11.19 1.94 -2.57
N PHE A 97 12.15 1.04 -2.79
CA PHE A 97 13.47 1.14 -2.16
C PHE A 97 14.33 2.27 -2.74
N MET A 98 14.11 2.62 -4.00
CA MET A 98 14.82 3.73 -4.67
C MET A 98 14.26 5.11 -4.33
N GLN A 99 13.15 5.20 -3.60
CA GLN A 99 12.56 6.49 -3.22
C GLN A 99 13.48 7.26 -2.26
N ASN A 100 13.54 8.58 -2.41
CA ASN A 100 14.39 9.48 -1.63
C ASN A 100 13.60 10.56 -0.85
N TRP A 101 12.31 10.32 -0.59
CA TRP A 101 11.45 11.19 0.21
C TRP A 101 10.84 10.44 1.40
N GLY A 102 10.25 11.16 2.34
CA GLY A 102 9.64 10.56 3.51
C GLY A 102 8.34 9.79 3.18
N LEU A 103 8.44 8.46 3.04
CA LEU A 103 7.32 7.57 2.80
C LEU A 103 6.94 6.79 4.06
N THR A 104 5.64 6.68 4.34
CA THR A 104 5.11 5.75 5.35
C THR A 104 4.38 4.60 4.65
N LEU A 105 4.88 3.39 4.83
CA LEU A 105 4.32 2.16 4.27
C LEU A 105 3.42 1.46 5.31
N PHE A 106 2.14 1.30 4.98
CA PHE A 106 1.19 0.51 5.77
C PHE A 106 1.18 -0.94 5.27
N ILE A 107 1.31 -1.89 6.20
CA ILE A 107 1.33 -3.33 5.92
C ILE A 107 0.45 -4.09 6.91
N PRO A 108 -0.20 -5.19 6.52
CA PRO A 108 -0.92 -6.05 7.48
C PRO A 108 0.02 -6.60 8.55
N THR A 109 -0.46 -6.68 9.79
CA THR A 109 0.32 -7.19 10.94
C THR A 109 0.89 -8.58 10.70
N ALA A 110 0.20 -9.43 9.94
CA ALA A 110 0.67 -10.76 9.56
C ALA A 110 2.04 -10.73 8.84
N TYR A 111 2.34 -9.65 8.12
CA TYR A 111 3.56 -9.51 7.31
C TYR A 111 4.62 -8.60 7.93
N LYS A 112 4.43 -8.10 9.15
CA LYS A 112 5.34 -7.14 9.81
C LYS A 112 6.80 -7.65 9.94
N ASN A 113 6.98 -8.95 9.99
CA ASN A 113 8.27 -9.61 10.13
C ASN A 113 8.74 -10.31 8.82
N SER A 114 8.02 -10.13 7.70
CA SER A 114 8.44 -10.68 6.41
C SER A 114 9.78 -10.12 5.96
N PHE A 115 10.46 -10.83 5.05
CA PHE A 115 11.70 -10.38 4.42
C PHE A 115 11.54 -8.97 3.83
N MET A 116 10.47 -8.72 3.08
CA MET A 116 10.23 -7.44 2.44
C MET A 116 9.97 -6.31 3.43
N ALA A 117 9.27 -6.58 4.53
CA ALA A 117 9.04 -5.58 5.58
C ALA A 117 10.33 -5.21 6.32
N LYS A 118 11.25 -6.15 6.52
CA LYS A 118 12.59 -5.90 7.08
C LYS A 118 13.40 -5.06 6.12
N LYS A 119 13.48 -5.47 4.85
CA LYS A 119 14.21 -4.78 3.79
C LYS A 119 13.69 -3.34 3.58
N ALA A 120 12.37 -3.10 3.69
CA ALA A 120 11.80 -1.76 3.63
C ALA A 120 12.33 -0.85 4.76
N ARG A 121 12.41 -1.37 5.99
CA ARG A 121 12.97 -0.61 7.13
C ARG A 121 14.46 -0.34 6.97
N GLU A 122 15.22 -1.31 6.47
CA GLU A 122 16.66 -1.17 6.18
C GLU A 122 16.92 -0.09 5.12
N ASN A 123 15.99 0.08 4.16
CA ASN A 123 16.01 1.16 3.18
C ASN A 123 15.37 2.47 3.68
N GLY A 124 15.21 2.66 4.99
CA GLY A 124 14.74 3.91 5.59
C GLY A 124 13.24 4.17 5.44
N ILE A 125 12.45 3.19 4.95
CA ILE A 125 10.99 3.35 4.82
C ILE A 125 10.34 3.13 6.19
N LYS A 126 9.60 4.13 6.68
CA LYS A 126 8.80 3.99 7.89
C LYS A 126 7.67 2.99 7.65
N THR A 127 7.71 1.82 8.30
CA THR A 127 6.65 0.82 8.21
C THR A 127 5.70 0.90 9.39
N VAL A 128 4.39 0.86 9.12
CA VAL A 128 3.32 0.84 10.11
C VAL A 128 2.47 -0.40 9.89
N ALA A 129 2.48 -1.32 10.85
CA ALA A 129 1.63 -2.50 10.81
C ALA A 129 0.22 -2.16 11.28
N PHE A 130 -0.79 -2.68 10.59
CA PHE A 130 -2.19 -2.55 10.97
C PHE A 130 -2.89 -3.90 11.00
N ASN A 131 -3.90 -4.03 11.85
CA ASN A 131 -4.66 -5.26 11.94
C ASN A 131 -5.73 -5.34 10.84
N TYR A 132 -5.55 -6.28 9.92
CA TYR A 132 -6.45 -6.54 8.79
C TYR A 132 -7.53 -7.58 9.13
N THR A 133 -7.65 -8.00 10.38
CA THR A 133 -8.67 -8.96 10.80
C THR A 133 -10.07 -8.39 10.59
N VAL A 134 -10.91 -9.13 9.88
CA VAL A 134 -12.31 -8.76 9.67
C VAL A 134 -13.11 -9.01 10.94
N ILE A 135 -13.72 -7.96 11.49
CA ILE A 135 -14.58 -8.08 12.67
C ILE A 135 -16.05 -8.06 12.25
N LYS A 136 -16.77 -9.11 12.62
CA LYS A 136 -18.21 -9.27 12.43
C LYS A 136 -18.93 -9.21 13.79
N GLY A 137 -20.23 -9.05 13.78
CA GLY A 137 -21.07 -9.03 14.99
C GLY A 137 -21.84 -7.73 15.17
N LEU A 138 -22.25 -7.44 16.40
CA LEU A 138 -23.07 -6.29 16.76
C LEU A 138 -22.36 -4.97 16.44
N GLN A 139 -23.11 -3.97 16.01
CA GLN A 139 -22.56 -2.69 15.54
C GLN A 139 -21.70 -1.99 16.60
N TRP A 140 -22.18 -1.93 17.85
CA TRP A 140 -21.44 -1.29 18.94
C TRP A 140 -20.08 -1.98 19.20
N PHE A 141 -20.06 -3.33 19.17
CA PHE A 141 -18.83 -4.12 19.35
C PHE A 141 -17.84 -3.86 18.19
N ARG A 142 -18.33 -3.87 16.94
CA ARG A 142 -17.49 -3.56 15.78
C ARG A 142 -16.91 -2.15 15.89
N SER A 143 -17.73 -1.16 16.25
CA SER A 143 -17.28 0.22 16.40
C SER A 143 -16.17 0.37 17.43
N LEU A 144 -16.33 -0.27 18.59
CA LEU A 144 -15.32 -0.29 19.64
C LEU A 144 -14.02 -0.98 19.16
N ALA A 145 -14.14 -2.15 18.56
CA ALA A 145 -13.00 -2.89 18.05
C ALA A 145 -12.24 -2.13 16.96
N TYR A 146 -12.94 -1.42 16.07
CA TYR A 146 -12.31 -0.56 15.08
C TYR A 146 -11.60 0.63 15.72
N GLN A 147 -12.19 1.27 16.74
CA GLN A 147 -11.53 2.35 17.48
C GLN A 147 -10.25 1.88 18.15
N LEU A 148 -10.25 0.70 18.75
CA LEU A 148 -9.09 0.09 19.41
C LEU A 148 -8.05 -0.48 18.41
N GLY A 149 -8.33 -0.50 17.10
CA GLY A 149 -7.41 -1.04 16.10
C GLY A 149 -7.29 -2.57 16.12
N LEU A 150 -8.27 -3.27 16.69
CA LEU A 150 -8.30 -4.74 16.77
C LEU A 150 -8.65 -5.41 15.43
N GLY A 151 -9.10 -4.62 14.45
CA GLY A 151 -9.40 -5.08 13.11
C GLY A 151 -10.05 -3.98 12.28
N MET A 152 -10.65 -4.38 11.15
CA MET A 152 -11.27 -3.47 10.20
C MET A 152 -12.53 -4.10 9.57
N PRO A 153 -13.37 -3.29 8.89
CA PRO A 153 -14.45 -3.82 8.06
C PRO A 153 -13.92 -4.74 6.97
N GLN A 154 -14.72 -5.70 6.54
CA GLN A 154 -14.37 -6.50 5.37
C GLN A 154 -14.23 -5.59 4.16
N SER A 155 -13.00 -5.48 3.66
CA SER A 155 -12.73 -4.72 2.44
C SER A 155 -12.75 -5.65 1.24
N GLN A 156 -13.58 -5.31 0.25
CA GLN A 156 -13.65 -6.04 -1.02
C GLN A 156 -12.48 -5.72 -1.95
N ASN A 157 -11.86 -4.56 -1.73
CA ASN A 157 -10.68 -4.12 -2.49
C ASN A 157 -9.75 -3.27 -1.60
N VAL A 158 -8.55 -3.02 -2.11
CA VAL A 158 -7.52 -2.26 -1.40
C VAL A 158 -7.92 -0.80 -1.14
N ILE A 159 -8.76 -0.20 -1.98
CA ILE A 159 -9.22 1.20 -1.79
C ILE A 159 -10.07 1.32 -0.53
N ASN A 160 -10.94 0.35 -0.24
CA ASN A 160 -11.74 0.34 1.00
C ASN A 160 -10.83 0.27 2.24
N ALA A 161 -9.77 -0.53 2.18
CA ALA A 161 -8.77 -0.59 3.26
C ALA A 161 -8.01 0.73 3.40
N ALA A 162 -7.62 1.35 2.28
CA ALA A 162 -6.96 2.65 2.25
C ALA A 162 -7.85 3.75 2.84
N LEU A 163 -9.15 3.76 2.48
CA LEU A 163 -10.13 4.69 3.03
C LEU A 163 -10.27 4.53 4.55
N PHE A 164 -10.39 3.30 5.04
CA PHE A 164 -10.45 3.03 6.47
C PHE A 164 -9.22 3.55 7.21
N LEU A 165 -8.02 3.29 6.70
CA LEU A 165 -6.78 3.78 7.28
C LEU A 165 -6.70 5.31 7.23
N ALA A 166 -7.09 5.92 6.10
CA ALA A 166 -7.11 7.38 5.96
C ALA A 166 -8.04 8.02 6.99
N ILE A 167 -9.25 7.48 7.20
CA ILE A 167 -10.19 7.96 8.23
C ILE A 167 -9.58 7.85 9.63
N LYS A 168 -8.85 6.77 9.94
CA LYS A 168 -8.16 6.60 11.23
C LYS A 168 -7.06 7.63 11.47
N MET A 169 -6.46 8.17 10.44
CA MET A 169 -5.50 9.27 10.53
C MET A 169 -6.18 10.62 10.87
N LYS A 170 -7.51 10.68 10.84
CA LYS A 170 -8.36 11.84 11.20
C LYS A 170 -7.98 13.11 10.40
N PRO A 171 -7.89 13.07 9.07
CA PRO A 171 -7.75 14.28 8.27
C PRO A 171 -9.08 15.07 8.25
N LYS A 172 -9.03 16.33 7.83
CA LYS A 172 -10.27 17.12 7.62
C LYS A 172 -11.08 16.61 6.42
N LYS A 173 -10.40 16.13 5.37
CA LYS A 173 -11.05 15.60 4.14
C LYS A 173 -10.27 14.41 3.58
N VAL A 174 -11.01 13.45 3.03
CA VAL A 174 -10.46 12.34 2.24
C VAL A 174 -11.12 12.40 0.85
N PHE A 175 -10.29 12.30 -0.19
CA PHE A 175 -10.69 12.17 -1.58
C PHE A 175 -10.30 10.78 -2.10
N VAL A 176 -11.09 10.22 -3.00
CA VAL A 176 -10.86 8.90 -3.61
C VAL A 176 -11.03 9.02 -5.12
#